data_b0419efdd673dd53cd81c0127bf567cf
#
_entry.id   b0419efdd673dd53cd81c0127bf567cf
#
_cell.length_a   1.000
_cell.length_b   1.000
_cell.length_c   1.000
_cell.angle_alpha   90.00
_cell.angle_beta   90.00
_cell.angle_gamma   90.00
#
_symmetry.space_group_name_H-M   'P 1'
#
loop_
_entity.id
_entity.type
_entity.pdbx_description
1 polymer ?
#
loop_
_entity_poly.entity_id
_entity_poly.type
_entity_poly.pdbx_seq_one_letter_code
_entity_poly.pdbx_strand_id
1 'polypeptide(L)'
;LGERNFPAGSIRLCASERSWGRVLAVNGTELTVEQATPRLLREVDIAFIAAGSDVSREMAPLAVEQGCVVVDKSSAFRMDPDVPLVVPEVNAGDISSHGGIIANPNCSTIQMVVALNPLHQVSPIKRIVVSTYQAVSGTGAAAIEELRQQTAQMMDGREADITPQTY
;
A
#
# COMPACT_ATOMS: atom_id res chain seq x y z
N LEU A 1 -11.62 5.32 3.24
CA LEU A 1 -12.82 5.32 2.39
C LEU A 1 -13.96 6.09 3.07
N GLY A 2 -14.29 5.80 4.33
CA GLY A 2 -15.39 6.46 5.05
C GLY A 2 -15.26 7.96 5.16
N GLU A 3 -14.09 8.48 5.54
CA GLU A 3 -13.81 9.92 5.66
C GLU A 3 -13.98 10.70 4.35
N ARG A 4 -13.87 10.02 3.21
CA ARG A 4 -14.01 10.60 1.87
C ARG A 4 -15.36 10.31 1.22
N ASN A 5 -16.30 9.75 1.97
CA ASN A 5 -17.63 9.36 1.47
C ASN A 5 -17.54 8.52 0.18
N PHE A 6 -16.57 7.61 0.10
CA PHE A 6 -16.43 6.75 -1.06
C PHE A 6 -17.69 5.89 -1.21
N PRO A 7 -18.30 5.82 -2.39
CA PRO A 7 -19.60 5.16 -2.62
C PRO A 7 -19.44 3.62 -2.65
N ALA A 8 -19.01 3.03 -1.54
CA ALA A 8 -18.96 1.58 -1.39
C ALA A 8 -20.31 1.04 -0.91
N GLY A 9 -20.88 0.11 -1.64
CA GLY A 9 -22.09 -0.61 -1.23
C GLY A 9 -21.79 -1.58 -0.08
N SER A 10 -20.62 -2.21 -0.09
CA SER A 10 -20.12 -3.08 0.97
C SER A 10 -18.60 -3.01 1.06
N ILE A 11 -18.05 -3.35 2.22
CA ILE A 11 -16.60 -3.45 2.47
C ILE A 11 -16.32 -4.84 3.01
N ARG A 12 -15.34 -5.53 2.42
CA ARG A 12 -14.83 -6.83 2.90
C ARG A 12 -13.41 -6.63 3.40
N LEU A 13 -13.07 -7.20 4.53
CA LEU A 13 -11.72 -7.15 5.11
C LEU A 13 -11.05 -8.50 4.95
N CYS A 14 -9.89 -8.50 4.31
CA CYS A 14 -9.11 -9.72 4.09
C CYS A 14 -7.73 -9.60 4.71
N ALA A 15 -7.23 -10.67 5.30
CA ALA A 15 -5.87 -10.74 5.80
C ALA A 15 -5.32 -12.18 5.78
N SER A 16 -4.06 -12.32 6.23
CA SER A 16 -3.44 -13.62 6.44
C SER A 16 -4.13 -14.40 7.56
N GLU A 17 -3.88 -15.70 7.57
CA GLU A 17 -4.43 -16.67 8.54
C GLU A 17 -4.34 -16.22 10.01
N ARG A 18 -3.27 -15.50 10.36
CA ARG A 18 -3.06 -14.95 11.71
C ARG A 18 -4.14 -13.97 12.18
N SER A 19 -4.90 -13.41 11.25
CA SER A 19 -5.89 -12.36 11.55
C SER A 19 -7.33 -12.78 11.24
N TRP A 20 -7.56 -13.99 10.75
CA TRP A 20 -8.91 -14.45 10.43
C TRP A 20 -9.81 -14.50 11.65
N GLY A 21 -11.08 -14.20 11.43
CA GLY A 21 -12.09 -14.17 12.48
C GLY A 21 -12.01 -12.96 13.42
N ARG A 22 -10.99 -12.11 13.30
CA ARG A 22 -10.95 -10.86 14.05
C ARG A 22 -12.07 -9.94 13.58
N VAL A 23 -12.72 -9.30 14.53
CA VAL A 23 -13.75 -8.30 14.27
C VAL A 23 -13.12 -6.92 14.39
N LEU A 24 -13.32 -6.07 13.38
CA LEU A 24 -12.84 -4.70 13.36
C LEU A 24 -14.02 -3.75 13.10
N ALA A 25 -14.09 -2.66 13.86
CA ALA A 25 -15.08 -1.61 13.62
C ALA A 25 -14.61 -0.69 12.48
N VAL A 26 -15.41 -0.61 11.43
CA VAL A 26 -15.17 0.26 10.27
C VAL A 26 -16.40 1.14 10.08
N ASN A 27 -16.26 2.44 10.21
CA ASN A 27 -17.37 3.41 10.11
C ASN A 27 -18.59 3.05 10.98
N GLY A 28 -18.36 2.54 12.18
CA GLY A 28 -19.43 2.13 13.10
C GLY A 28 -20.05 0.77 12.81
N THR A 29 -19.59 0.05 11.78
CA THR A 29 -20.03 -1.32 11.47
C THR A 29 -18.93 -2.31 11.85
N GLU A 30 -19.30 -3.38 12.52
CA GLU A 30 -18.37 -4.48 12.80
C GLU A 30 -18.21 -5.37 11.56
N LEU A 31 -16.97 -5.53 11.11
CA LEU A 31 -16.61 -6.39 10.00
C LEU A 31 -15.65 -7.48 10.46
N THR A 32 -15.94 -8.71 10.05
CA THR A 32 -15.05 -9.85 10.31
C THR A 32 -13.99 -9.95 9.24
N VAL A 33 -12.76 -10.18 9.65
CA VAL A 33 -11.63 -10.42 8.73
C VAL A 33 -11.74 -11.82 8.13
N GLU A 34 -11.73 -11.90 6.81
CA GLU A 34 -11.91 -13.10 6.02
C GLU A 34 -10.62 -13.50 5.30
N GLN A 35 -10.60 -14.71 4.77
CA GLN A 35 -9.58 -15.13 3.83
C GLN A 35 -9.90 -14.60 2.43
N ALA A 36 -8.91 -14.02 1.76
CA ALA A 36 -9.03 -13.68 0.35
C ALA A 36 -9.05 -14.97 -0.48
N THR A 37 -10.23 -15.29 -1.04
CA THR A 37 -10.42 -16.47 -1.89
C THR A 37 -10.93 -16.04 -3.26
N PRO A 38 -10.73 -16.84 -4.33
CA PRO A 38 -11.31 -16.52 -5.63
C PRO A 38 -12.83 -16.34 -5.60
N ARG A 39 -13.54 -17.06 -4.72
CA ARG A 39 -14.97 -16.89 -4.54
C ARG A 39 -15.32 -15.51 -3.98
N LEU A 40 -14.60 -15.06 -2.96
CA LEU A 40 -14.81 -13.75 -2.37
C LEU A 40 -14.49 -12.64 -3.39
N LEU A 41 -13.43 -12.81 -4.15
CA LEU A 41 -13.00 -11.82 -5.14
C LEU A 41 -14.03 -11.61 -6.26
N ARG A 42 -14.82 -12.63 -6.62
CA ARG A 42 -15.94 -12.49 -7.59
C ARG A 42 -17.04 -11.53 -7.14
N GLU A 43 -17.14 -11.29 -5.84
CA GLU A 43 -18.16 -10.43 -5.24
C GLU A 43 -17.65 -9.00 -4.99
N VAL A 44 -16.45 -8.66 -5.51
CA VAL A 44 -15.74 -7.42 -5.24
C VAL A 44 -15.42 -6.70 -6.54
N ASP A 45 -15.79 -5.44 -6.65
CA ASP A 45 -15.47 -4.60 -7.82
C ASP A 45 -14.04 -4.06 -7.75
N ILE A 46 -13.59 -3.64 -6.55
CA ILE A 46 -12.28 -3.01 -6.35
C ILE A 46 -11.58 -3.67 -5.16
N ALA A 47 -10.35 -4.12 -5.38
CA ALA A 47 -9.48 -4.68 -4.33
C ALA A 47 -8.30 -3.74 -4.02
N PHE A 48 -8.16 -3.33 -2.77
CA PHE A 48 -6.99 -2.59 -2.29
C PHE A 48 -6.00 -3.57 -1.64
N ILE A 49 -4.83 -3.76 -2.24
CA ILE A 49 -3.80 -4.65 -1.70
C ILE A 49 -2.74 -3.83 -0.97
N ALA A 50 -2.59 -4.07 0.33
CA ALA A 50 -1.64 -3.38 1.21
C ALA A 50 -0.83 -4.36 2.09
N ALA A 51 -0.66 -5.60 1.63
CA ALA A 51 -0.09 -6.70 2.43
C ALA A 51 1.36 -7.07 2.05
N GLY A 52 2.02 -6.24 1.26
CA GLY A 52 3.39 -6.46 0.78
C GLY A 52 3.47 -7.06 -0.61
N SER A 53 4.68 -7.02 -1.19
CA SER A 53 4.89 -7.31 -2.62
C SER A 53 4.63 -8.77 -2.99
N ASP A 54 4.96 -9.72 -2.11
CA ASP A 54 4.77 -11.14 -2.41
C ASP A 54 3.28 -11.48 -2.47
N VAL A 55 2.50 -10.97 -1.51
CA VAL A 55 1.05 -11.12 -1.51
C VAL A 55 0.44 -10.43 -2.73
N SER A 56 0.93 -9.26 -3.12
CA SER A 56 0.44 -8.55 -4.30
C SER A 56 0.71 -9.33 -5.58
N ARG A 57 1.90 -9.89 -5.77
CA ARG A 57 2.24 -10.71 -6.95
C ARG A 57 1.33 -11.94 -7.08
N GLU A 58 0.95 -12.52 -5.96
CA GLU A 58 0.05 -13.68 -5.95
C GLU A 58 -1.41 -13.27 -6.16
N MET A 59 -1.88 -12.29 -5.39
CA MET A 59 -3.30 -12.00 -5.28
C MET A 59 -3.84 -11.05 -6.36
N ALA A 60 -3.01 -10.13 -6.87
CA ALA A 60 -3.50 -9.15 -7.84
C ALA A 60 -3.93 -9.79 -9.18
N PRO A 61 -3.14 -10.70 -9.78
CA PRO A 61 -3.59 -11.39 -10.98
C PRO A 61 -4.87 -12.21 -10.75
N LEU A 62 -4.97 -12.91 -9.62
CA LEU A 62 -6.16 -13.68 -9.26
C LEU A 62 -7.40 -12.79 -9.12
N ALA A 63 -7.25 -11.59 -8.54
CA ALA A 63 -8.35 -10.64 -8.41
C ALA A 63 -8.80 -10.13 -9.79
N VAL A 64 -7.86 -9.80 -10.67
CA VAL A 64 -8.16 -9.37 -12.05
C VAL A 64 -8.88 -10.47 -12.83
N GLU A 65 -8.45 -11.72 -12.71
CA GLU A 65 -9.13 -12.88 -13.32
C GLU A 65 -10.59 -13.05 -12.85
N GLN A 66 -10.90 -12.60 -11.63
CA GLN A 66 -12.27 -12.61 -11.11
C GLN A 66 -13.07 -11.34 -11.48
N GLY A 67 -12.47 -10.40 -12.19
CA GLY A 67 -13.12 -9.17 -12.65
C GLY A 67 -12.92 -7.95 -11.75
N CYS A 68 -12.09 -8.05 -10.69
CA CYS A 68 -11.77 -6.92 -9.84
C CYS A 68 -10.81 -5.95 -10.53
N VAL A 69 -10.95 -4.67 -10.25
CA VAL A 69 -9.87 -3.69 -10.42
C VAL A 69 -9.02 -3.66 -9.15
N VAL A 70 -7.72 -3.84 -9.30
CA VAL A 70 -6.77 -3.85 -8.17
C VAL A 70 -6.07 -2.52 -8.05
N VAL A 71 -6.06 -1.95 -6.86
CA VAL A 71 -5.19 -0.84 -6.48
C VAL A 71 -4.10 -1.39 -5.56
N ASP A 72 -2.90 -1.57 -6.11
CA ASP A 72 -1.76 -2.14 -5.39
C ASP A 72 -0.91 -1.06 -4.72
N LYS A 73 -0.78 -1.13 -3.41
CA LYS A 73 0.05 -0.23 -2.60
C LYS A 73 1.47 -0.74 -2.38
N SER A 74 1.79 -1.95 -2.81
CA SER A 74 3.12 -2.53 -2.70
C SER A 74 4.07 -1.99 -3.79
N SER A 75 5.29 -2.49 -3.80
CA SER A 75 6.24 -2.20 -4.89
C SER A 75 6.18 -3.22 -6.03
N ALA A 76 5.28 -4.21 -5.98
CA ALA A 76 5.27 -5.37 -6.86
C ALA A 76 5.21 -5.01 -8.35
N PHE A 77 4.36 -4.06 -8.70
CA PHE A 77 4.03 -3.70 -10.09
C PHE A 77 4.50 -2.30 -10.50
N ARG A 78 5.21 -1.56 -9.63
CA ARG A 78 5.60 -0.17 -9.92
C ARG A 78 6.52 -0.01 -11.13
N MET A 79 7.29 -1.03 -11.47
CA MET A 79 8.22 -1.02 -12.60
C MET A 79 7.73 -1.84 -13.79
N ASP A 80 6.50 -2.35 -13.71
CA ASP A 80 5.86 -3.08 -14.79
C ASP A 80 5.37 -2.08 -15.85
N PRO A 81 5.84 -2.17 -17.12
CA PRO A 81 5.46 -1.23 -18.16
C PRO A 81 3.97 -1.31 -18.55
N ASP A 82 3.33 -2.42 -18.27
CA ASP A 82 1.91 -2.64 -18.59
C ASP A 82 0.97 -2.22 -17.45
N VAL A 83 1.53 -1.79 -16.30
CA VAL A 83 0.77 -1.36 -15.13
C VAL A 83 0.97 0.12 -14.88
N PRO A 84 -0.07 0.96 -14.97
CA PRO A 84 0.06 2.39 -14.72
C PRO A 84 0.41 2.67 -13.26
N LEU A 85 1.45 3.48 -13.06
CA LEU A 85 1.87 4.00 -11.76
C LEU A 85 1.24 5.37 -11.55
N VAL A 86 0.21 5.48 -10.69
CA VAL A 86 -0.67 6.63 -10.65
C VAL A 86 -0.59 7.43 -9.36
N VAL A 87 -0.45 8.76 -9.53
CA VAL A 87 -0.75 9.78 -8.52
C VAL A 87 -1.86 10.65 -9.09
N PRO A 88 -3.12 10.57 -8.61
CA PRO A 88 -4.26 11.22 -9.23
C PRO A 88 -4.10 12.73 -9.45
N GLU A 89 -3.40 13.42 -8.54
CA GLU A 89 -3.13 14.87 -8.63
C GLU A 89 -2.12 15.23 -9.73
N VAL A 90 -1.42 14.22 -10.29
CA VAL A 90 -0.34 14.41 -11.27
C VAL A 90 -0.70 13.81 -12.63
N ASN A 91 -1.18 12.57 -12.64
CA ASN A 91 -1.39 11.79 -13.86
C ASN A 91 -2.67 10.92 -13.81
N ALA A 92 -3.78 11.47 -13.32
CA ALA A 92 -5.06 10.73 -13.23
C ALA A 92 -5.50 10.09 -14.56
N GLY A 93 -5.15 10.69 -15.69
CA GLY A 93 -5.50 10.18 -17.02
C GLY A 93 -4.94 8.78 -17.30
N ASP A 94 -3.79 8.43 -16.70
CA ASP A 94 -3.13 7.14 -16.91
C ASP A 94 -3.93 5.96 -16.34
N ILE A 95 -4.90 6.25 -15.43
CA ILE A 95 -5.82 5.22 -14.92
C ILE A 95 -6.53 4.51 -16.07
N SER A 96 -6.89 5.21 -17.14
CA SER A 96 -7.63 4.62 -18.26
C SER A 96 -6.86 3.52 -19.03
N SER A 97 -5.56 3.43 -18.84
CA SER A 97 -4.71 2.42 -19.49
C SER A 97 -4.52 1.13 -18.67
N HIS A 98 -5.17 1.01 -17.48
CA HIS A 98 -4.98 -0.16 -16.65
C HIS A 98 -5.51 -1.45 -17.28
N GLY A 99 -4.72 -2.52 -17.22
CA GLY A 99 -5.14 -3.88 -17.57
C GLY A 99 -5.79 -4.65 -16.41
N GLY A 100 -6.37 -3.92 -15.43
CA GLY A 100 -6.94 -4.49 -14.21
C GLY A 100 -6.15 -4.15 -12.94
N ILE A 101 -4.85 -3.82 -13.06
CA ILE A 101 -4.01 -3.42 -11.92
C ILE A 101 -3.61 -1.96 -12.08
N ILE A 102 -3.67 -1.20 -10.99
CA ILE A 102 -3.20 0.17 -10.87
C ILE A 102 -2.17 0.19 -9.73
N ALA A 103 -0.93 0.55 -10.03
CA ALA A 103 0.12 0.66 -9.02
C ALA A 103 0.09 2.02 -8.32
N ASN A 104 0.24 2.00 -7.00
CA ASN A 104 0.37 3.19 -6.18
C ASN A 104 1.85 3.41 -5.83
N PRO A 105 2.42 4.61 -6.05
CA PRO A 105 3.82 4.88 -5.76
C PRO A 105 4.17 4.80 -4.27
N ASN A 106 5.47 4.91 -3.97
CA ASN A 106 5.94 5.04 -2.60
C ASN A 106 5.37 6.32 -1.94
N CYS A 107 5.05 6.26 -0.66
CA CYS A 107 4.40 7.33 0.08
C CYS A 107 5.18 8.66 0.05
N SER A 108 6.51 8.64 0.22
CA SER A 108 7.33 9.85 0.12
C SER A 108 7.43 10.36 -1.32
N THR A 109 7.41 9.47 -2.32
CA THR A 109 7.37 9.85 -3.73
C THR A 109 6.08 10.58 -4.06
N ILE A 110 4.92 10.10 -3.60
CA ILE A 110 3.63 10.75 -3.84
C ILE A 110 3.65 12.19 -3.33
N GLN A 111 4.07 12.39 -2.07
CA GLN A 111 4.15 13.73 -1.47
C GLN A 111 5.07 14.65 -2.27
N MET A 112 6.23 14.14 -2.67
CA MET A 112 7.21 14.90 -3.45
C MET A 112 6.66 15.31 -4.81
N VAL A 113 6.09 14.39 -5.59
CA VAL A 113 5.61 14.71 -6.94
C VAL A 113 4.39 15.61 -6.94
N VAL A 114 3.49 15.47 -5.97
CA VAL A 114 2.34 16.38 -5.80
C VAL A 114 2.82 17.81 -5.51
N ALA A 115 3.82 17.95 -4.63
CA ALA A 115 4.36 19.27 -4.30
C ALA A 115 5.16 19.90 -5.46
N LEU A 116 5.91 19.09 -6.22
CA LEU A 116 6.80 19.58 -7.27
C LEU A 116 6.12 19.71 -8.63
N ASN A 117 5.01 19.01 -8.89
CA ASN A 117 4.35 19.05 -10.19
C ASN A 117 3.96 20.45 -10.65
N PRO A 118 3.36 21.33 -9.84
CA PRO A 118 3.06 22.69 -10.25
C PRO A 118 4.29 23.48 -10.70
N LEU A 119 5.43 23.28 -10.04
CA LEU A 119 6.69 23.90 -10.42
C LEU A 119 7.24 23.33 -11.73
N HIS A 120 7.15 22.01 -11.89
CA HIS A 120 7.58 21.30 -13.09
C HIS A 120 6.81 21.74 -14.33
N GLN A 121 5.50 22.03 -14.19
CA GLN A 121 4.65 22.52 -15.28
C GLN A 121 5.06 23.92 -15.76
N VAL A 122 5.53 24.79 -14.86
CA VAL A 122 5.97 26.15 -15.19
C VAL A 122 7.44 26.16 -15.65
N SER A 123 8.29 25.38 -15.00
CA SER A 123 9.72 25.30 -15.28
C SER A 123 10.19 23.84 -15.13
N PRO A 124 10.48 23.15 -16.24
CA PRO A 124 10.82 21.73 -16.21
C PRO A 124 12.00 21.42 -15.29
N ILE A 125 11.73 20.64 -14.24
CA ILE A 125 12.74 20.17 -13.30
C ILE A 125 13.61 19.13 -14.00
N LYS A 126 14.92 19.36 -14.02
CA LYS A 126 15.88 18.46 -14.65
C LYS A 126 16.52 17.47 -13.69
N ARG A 127 16.55 17.78 -12.41
CA ARG A 127 17.17 16.94 -11.38
C ARG A 127 16.55 17.21 -10.03
N ILE A 128 16.31 16.13 -9.27
CA ILE A 128 15.90 16.17 -7.87
C ILE A 128 16.97 15.46 -7.04
N VAL A 129 17.42 16.09 -5.96
CA VAL A 129 18.25 15.47 -4.92
C VAL A 129 17.45 15.57 -3.63
N VAL A 130 17.15 14.44 -3.01
CA VAL A 130 16.27 14.37 -1.85
C VAL A 130 16.84 13.45 -0.79
N SER A 131 16.69 13.85 0.48
CA SER A 131 16.90 13.00 1.65
C SER A 131 15.59 12.92 2.42
N THR A 132 15.22 11.72 2.86
CA THR A 132 13.95 11.50 3.57
C THR A 132 14.20 10.95 4.96
N TYR A 133 13.36 11.39 5.90
CA TYR A 133 13.28 10.87 7.26
C TYR A 133 11.87 10.31 7.44
N GLN A 134 11.78 9.01 7.67
CA GLN A 134 10.50 8.31 7.71
C GLN A 134 10.32 7.54 9.02
N ALA A 135 9.08 7.47 9.48
CA ALA A 135 8.73 6.60 10.60
C ALA A 135 8.88 5.12 10.20
N VAL A 136 9.43 4.30 11.09
CA VAL A 136 9.61 2.86 10.85
C VAL A 136 8.30 2.11 10.61
N SER A 137 7.18 2.66 11.08
CA SER A 137 5.85 2.07 10.87
C SER A 137 5.47 1.93 9.39
N GLY A 138 6.05 2.75 8.51
CA GLY A 138 5.85 2.65 7.07
C GLY A 138 6.47 1.39 6.46
N THR A 139 7.44 0.79 7.13
CA THR A 139 8.11 -0.44 6.71
C THR A 139 7.37 -1.70 7.21
N GLY A 140 6.54 -1.57 8.25
CA GLY A 140 5.69 -2.64 8.75
C GLY A 140 6.01 -3.07 10.18
N ALA A 141 5.32 -4.12 10.62
CA ALA A 141 5.36 -4.57 12.01
C ALA A 141 6.75 -5.06 12.46
N ALA A 142 7.52 -5.67 11.56
CA ALA A 142 8.86 -6.15 11.85
C ALA A 142 9.81 -4.99 12.24
N ALA A 143 9.78 -3.89 11.48
CA ALA A 143 10.60 -2.71 11.76
C ALA A 143 10.19 -1.99 13.06
N ILE A 144 8.89 -1.98 13.37
CA ILE A 144 8.40 -1.44 14.65
C ILE A 144 8.95 -2.26 15.82
N GLU A 145 8.89 -3.59 15.71
CA GLU A 145 9.39 -4.47 16.77
C GLU A 145 10.90 -4.38 16.93
N GLU A 146 11.66 -4.31 15.83
CA GLU A 146 13.10 -4.09 15.86
C GLU A 146 13.45 -2.79 16.58
N LEU A 147 12.84 -1.66 16.23
CA LEU A 147 13.06 -0.39 16.91
C LEU A 147 12.77 -0.50 18.41
N ARG A 148 11.69 -1.19 18.78
CA ARG A 148 11.31 -1.37 20.18
C ARG A 148 12.35 -2.18 20.95
N GLN A 149 12.86 -3.26 20.37
CA GLN A 149 13.87 -4.12 20.97
C GLN A 149 15.21 -3.38 21.12
N GLN A 150 15.68 -2.71 20.07
CA GLN A 150 16.92 -1.92 20.12
C GLN A 150 16.83 -0.80 21.16
N THR A 151 15.70 -0.09 21.22
CA THR A 151 15.48 0.95 22.23
C THR A 151 15.54 0.37 23.65
N ALA A 152 14.90 -0.77 23.91
CA ALA A 152 14.93 -1.42 25.20
C ALA A 152 16.35 -1.83 25.60
N GLN A 153 17.12 -2.42 24.66
CA GLN A 153 18.52 -2.80 24.89
C GLN A 153 19.37 -1.59 25.30
N MET A 154 19.24 -0.47 24.57
CA MET A 154 19.97 0.75 24.88
C MET A 154 19.58 1.33 26.26
N MET A 155 18.30 1.30 26.61
CA MET A 155 17.84 1.78 27.92
C MET A 155 18.34 0.91 29.06
N ASP A 156 18.58 -0.39 28.83
CA ASP A 156 19.20 -1.31 29.78
C ASP A 156 20.75 -1.19 29.84
N GLY A 157 21.34 -0.23 29.13
CA GLY A 157 22.78 -0.03 29.04
C GLY A 157 23.53 -1.09 28.25
N ARG A 158 22.82 -1.85 27.41
CA ARG A 158 23.39 -2.83 26.47
C ARG A 158 23.61 -2.19 25.10
N GLU A 159 24.55 -2.72 24.32
CA GLU A 159 24.62 -2.38 22.90
C GLU A 159 23.37 -2.90 22.17
N ALA A 160 22.83 -2.07 21.30
CA ALA A 160 21.71 -2.48 20.45
C ALA A 160 22.20 -3.54 19.44
N ASP A 161 21.45 -4.61 19.30
CA ASP A 161 21.68 -5.59 18.24
C ASP A 161 21.25 -4.98 16.90
N ILE A 162 22.23 -4.52 16.11
CA ILE A 162 22.04 -3.94 14.80
C ILE A 162 22.27 -5.02 13.75
N THR A 163 21.39 -5.99 13.70
CA THR A 163 21.37 -6.94 12.60
C THR A 163 20.67 -6.27 11.42
N PRO A 164 21.37 -6.05 10.28
CA PRO A 164 20.74 -5.44 9.11
C PRO A 164 19.52 -6.25 8.67
N GLN A 165 18.36 -5.65 8.77
CA GLN A 165 17.11 -6.24 8.25
C GLN A 165 16.92 -5.74 6.82
N THR A 166 16.52 -6.63 5.92
CA THR A 166 16.09 -6.25 4.58
C THR A 166 14.58 -6.03 4.61
N TYR A 167 14.17 -4.82 4.38
CA TYR A 167 12.75 -4.43 4.36
C TYR A 167 12.25 -4.23 2.94
#